data_469f62260cfa2aee7b82e9a1b7337cb6
#
_entry.id   469f62260cfa2aee7b82e9a1b7337cb6
#
_cell.length_a   1.000
_cell.length_b   1.000
_cell.length_c   1.000
_cell.angle_alpha   90.00
_cell.angle_beta   90.00
_cell.angle_gamma   90.00
#
_symmetry.space_group_name_H-M   'P 1'
#
loop_
_entity.id
_entity.type
_entity.pdbx_description
1 polymer ?
#
loop_
_entity_poly.entity_id
_entity_poly.type
_entity_poly.pdbx_seq_one_letter_code
_entity_poly.pdbx_strand_id
1 'polypeptide(L)'
;MNFSSMKVGSRLALVFSTLIVIGIVVAVFGRIQLERLADEVQLLVDDRMVKVEQITEAINNINLIARSVRNIALTSDYQEMEKEKKRIDEARARTADIYAQLEKSIHTPEGRDLLQKVIAASVPYYTATDKAVSLGLAHQADEA
;
A
#
# COMPACT_ATOMS: atom_id res chain seq x y z
N MET A 1 14.81 26.02 -54.02
CA MET A 1 13.44 26.34 -54.53
C MET A 1 13.12 27.77 -54.18
N ASN A 2 12.92 28.65 -55.21
CA ASN A 2 12.67 30.05 -54.97
C ASN A 2 11.17 30.25 -54.67
N PHE A 3 10.84 30.58 -53.44
CA PHE A 3 9.48 30.85 -52.97
C PHE A 3 8.81 32.01 -53.70
N SER A 4 9.59 32.93 -54.34
CA SER A 4 9.09 34.12 -55.04
C SER A 4 8.42 33.80 -56.39
N SER A 5 8.67 32.62 -57.00
CA SER A 5 8.11 32.27 -58.32
C SER A 5 6.83 31.42 -58.27
N MET A 6 6.38 31.03 -57.08
CA MET A 6 5.17 30.19 -56.92
C MET A 6 3.90 31.02 -56.95
N LYS A 7 2.83 30.50 -57.60
CA LYS A 7 1.50 31.10 -57.59
C LYS A 7 0.95 31.24 -56.18
N VAL A 8 0.22 32.29 -55.86
CA VAL A 8 -0.32 32.59 -54.51
C VAL A 8 -1.08 31.39 -53.90
N GLY A 9 -1.86 30.69 -54.70
CA GLY A 9 -2.59 29.47 -54.26
C GLY A 9 -1.68 28.35 -53.77
N SER A 10 -0.52 28.15 -54.45
CA SER A 10 0.44 27.11 -54.07
C SER A 10 1.18 27.42 -52.75
N ARG A 11 1.44 28.72 -52.50
CA ARG A 11 2.02 29.16 -51.22
C ARG A 11 1.03 28.97 -50.07
N LEU A 12 -0.25 29.30 -50.28
CA LEU A 12 -1.30 29.13 -49.30
C LEU A 12 -1.50 27.63 -48.98
N ALA A 13 -1.56 26.79 -50.01
CA ALA A 13 -1.70 25.35 -49.83
C ALA A 13 -0.53 24.75 -49.00
N LEU A 14 0.71 25.21 -49.24
CA LEU A 14 1.89 24.75 -48.53
C LEU A 14 1.83 25.14 -47.03
N VAL A 15 1.44 26.36 -46.71
CA VAL A 15 1.29 26.83 -45.32
C VAL A 15 0.21 26.02 -44.60
N PHE A 16 -0.97 25.85 -45.22
CA PHE A 16 -2.05 25.08 -44.62
C PHE A 16 -1.67 23.59 -44.42
N SER A 17 -0.99 22.98 -45.41
CA SER A 17 -0.51 21.60 -45.28
C SER A 17 0.47 21.45 -44.13
N THR A 18 1.38 22.42 -43.97
CA THR A 18 2.33 22.42 -42.85
C THR A 18 1.61 22.50 -41.51
N LEU A 19 0.60 23.39 -41.39
CA LEU A 19 -0.19 23.51 -40.16
C LEU A 19 -0.96 22.22 -39.83
N ILE A 20 -1.53 21.56 -40.85
CA ILE A 20 -2.23 20.28 -40.68
C ILE A 20 -1.26 19.20 -40.21
N VAL A 21 -0.06 19.12 -40.80
CA VAL A 21 0.96 18.13 -40.37
C VAL A 21 1.37 18.38 -38.93
N ILE A 22 1.64 19.62 -38.54
CA ILE A 22 1.96 19.97 -37.15
C ILE A 22 0.80 19.59 -36.24
N GLY A 23 -0.45 19.89 -36.61
CA GLY A 23 -1.63 19.50 -35.82
C GLY A 23 -1.73 17.99 -35.60
N ILE A 24 -1.49 17.20 -36.66
CA ILE A 24 -1.50 15.72 -36.57
C ILE A 24 -0.39 15.25 -35.64
N VAL A 25 0.83 15.78 -35.77
CA VAL A 25 1.97 15.39 -34.88
C VAL A 25 1.65 15.69 -33.42
N VAL A 26 1.11 16.87 -33.12
CA VAL A 26 0.72 17.24 -31.75
C VAL A 26 -0.40 16.34 -31.22
N ALA A 27 -1.41 16.04 -32.05
CA ALA A 27 -2.50 15.15 -31.66
C ALA A 27 -2.02 13.72 -31.35
N VAL A 28 -1.17 13.17 -32.20
CA VAL A 28 -0.57 11.82 -31.98
C VAL A 28 0.29 11.81 -30.72
N PHE A 29 1.14 12.81 -30.53
CA PHE A 29 1.97 12.92 -29.34
C PHE A 29 1.12 13.06 -28.07
N GLY A 30 0.09 13.93 -28.11
CA GLY A 30 -0.83 14.10 -27.00
C GLY A 30 -1.54 12.80 -26.60
N ARG A 31 -1.98 12.02 -27.60
CA ARG A 31 -2.62 10.71 -27.36
C ARG A 31 -1.67 9.74 -26.68
N ILE A 32 -0.43 9.61 -27.16
CA ILE A 32 0.57 8.73 -26.57
C ILE A 32 0.85 9.11 -25.11
N GLN A 33 0.94 10.40 -24.81
CA GLN A 33 1.17 10.86 -23.43
C GLN A 33 -0.03 10.60 -22.52
N LEU A 34 -1.26 10.72 -23.02
CA LEU A 34 -2.47 10.39 -22.26
C LEU A 34 -2.57 8.89 -21.96
N GLU A 35 -2.24 8.03 -22.93
CA GLU A 35 -2.22 6.58 -22.72
C GLU A 35 -1.19 6.21 -21.63
N ARG A 36 0.03 6.75 -21.69
CA ARG A 36 1.05 6.52 -20.63
C ARG A 36 0.60 7.00 -19.26
N LEU A 37 -0.02 8.17 -19.19
CA LEU A 37 -0.54 8.69 -17.92
C LEU A 37 -1.65 7.80 -17.35
N ALA A 38 -2.53 7.28 -18.20
CA ALA A 38 -3.58 6.34 -17.80
C ALA A 38 -2.98 5.04 -17.23
N ASP A 39 -1.97 4.47 -17.89
CA ASP A 39 -1.27 3.26 -17.44
C ASP A 39 -0.55 3.49 -16.09
N GLU A 40 0.10 4.65 -15.91
CA GLU A 40 0.75 5.01 -14.65
C GLU A 40 -0.26 5.18 -13.51
N VAL A 41 -1.41 5.82 -13.77
CA VAL A 41 -2.48 5.97 -12.78
C VAL A 41 -3.08 4.61 -12.42
N GLN A 42 -3.30 3.73 -13.38
CA GLN A 42 -3.81 2.40 -13.13
C GLN A 42 -2.85 1.58 -12.28
N LEU A 43 -1.54 1.62 -12.56
CA LEU A 43 -0.52 0.97 -11.73
C LEU A 43 -0.51 1.52 -10.30
N LEU A 44 -0.70 2.83 -10.12
CA LEU A 44 -0.80 3.44 -8.79
C LEU A 44 -2.00 2.92 -8.01
N VAL A 45 -3.17 2.82 -8.65
CA VAL A 45 -4.41 2.39 -7.99
C VAL A 45 -4.39 0.89 -7.71
N ASP A 46 -4.08 0.08 -8.71
CA ASP A 46 -4.22 -1.38 -8.63
C ASP A 46 -3.10 -2.07 -7.86
N ASP A 47 -1.92 -1.47 -7.79
CA ASP A 47 -0.77 -2.07 -7.11
C ASP A 47 -0.33 -1.31 -5.86
N ARG A 48 -0.01 -0.01 -6.00
CA ARG A 48 0.59 0.74 -4.88
C ARG A 48 -0.38 1.09 -3.78
N MET A 49 -1.61 1.50 -4.13
CA MET A 49 -2.63 1.82 -3.12
C MET A 49 -3.05 0.58 -2.34
N VAL A 50 -3.19 -0.57 -3.00
CA VAL A 50 -3.50 -1.84 -2.33
C VAL A 50 -2.42 -2.21 -1.30
N LYS A 51 -1.13 -2.05 -1.64
CA LYS A 51 -0.02 -2.29 -0.70
C LYS A 51 -0.02 -1.31 0.48
N VAL A 52 -0.32 -0.04 0.23
CA VAL A 52 -0.44 0.97 1.29
C VAL A 52 -1.60 0.63 2.23
N GLU A 53 -2.75 0.21 1.70
CA GLU A 53 -3.89 -0.23 2.49
C GLU A 53 -3.54 -1.45 3.35
N GLN A 54 -2.91 -2.46 2.78
CA GLN A 54 -2.43 -3.64 3.50
C GLN A 54 -1.46 -3.29 4.63
N ILE A 55 -0.49 -2.41 4.38
CA ILE A 55 0.45 -1.95 5.41
C ILE A 55 -0.29 -1.18 6.51
N THR A 56 -1.23 -0.33 6.14
CA THR A 56 -2.05 0.43 7.09
C THR A 56 -2.90 -0.49 7.96
N GLU A 57 -3.47 -1.55 7.39
CA GLU A 57 -4.22 -2.56 8.13
C GLU A 57 -3.31 -3.33 9.09
N ALA A 58 -2.10 -3.72 8.67
CA ALA A 58 -1.12 -4.35 9.55
C ALA A 58 -0.75 -3.45 10.74
N ILE A 59 -0.53 -2.15 10.51
CA ILE A 59 -0.29 -1.17 11.58
C ILE A 59 -1.48 -1.08 12.53
N ASN A 60 -2.71 -1.05 12.01
CA ASN A 60 -3.92 -1.02 12.82
C ASN A 60 -4.09 -2.27 13.68
N ASN A 61 -3.74 -3.45 13.16
CA ASN A 61 -3.74 -4.69 13.90
C ASN A 61 -2.69 -4.67 15.02
N ILE A 62 -1.47 -4.18 14.79
CA ILE A 62 -0.44 -4.01 15.83
C ILE A 62 -0.93 -3.05 16.94
N ASN A 63 -1.55 -1.95 16.56
CA ASN A 63 -2.14 -1.01 17.53
C ASN A 63 -3.31 -1.63 18.30
N LEU A 64 -4.12 -2.49 17.68
CA LEU A 64 -5.17 -3.26 18.34
C LEU A 64 -4.57 -4.19 19.39
N ILE A 65 -3.53 -4.95 19.03
CA ILE A 65 -2.81 -5.83 19.95
C ILE A 65 -2.31 -5.05 21.17
N ALA A 66 -1.64 -3.90 20.96
CA ALA A 66 -1.13 -3.08 22.06
C ALA A 66 -2.24 -2.58 23.00
N ARG A 67 -3.41 -2.21 22.45
CA ARG A 67 -4.57 -1.81 23.26
C ARG A 67 -5.16 -2.99 24.02
N SER A 68 -5.32 -4.15 23.38
CA SER A 68 -5.88 -5.35 24.01
C SER A 68 -4.99 -5.87 25.14
N VAL A 69 -3.66 -5.86 24.98
CA VAL A 69 -2.71 -6.19 26.05
C VAL A 69 -2.89 -5.26 27.25
N ARG A 70 -2.99 -3.95 27.00
CA ARG A 70 -3.23 -2.97 28.08
C ARG A 70 -4.57 -3.21 28.75
N ASN A 71 -5.61 -3.52 28.02
CA ASN A 71 -6.94 -3.79 28.59
C ASN A 71 -6.89 -5.04 29.49
N ILE A 72 -6.21 -6.11 29.09
CA ILE A 72 -5.98 -7.31 29.91
C ILE A 72 -5.26 -6.93 31.23
N ALA A 73 -4.27 -6.04 31.17
CA ALA A 73 -3.52 -5.62 32.37
C ALA A 73 -4.33 -4.71 33.33
N LEU A 74 -5.42 -4.11 32.85
CA LEU A 74 -6.22 -3.14 33.62
C LEU A 74 -7.58 -3.67 34.08
N THR A 75 -8.08 -4.77 33.50
CA THR A 75 -9.36 -5.35 33.91
C THR A 75 -9.17 -6.46 34.94
N SER A 76 -10.16 -6.63 35.81
CA SER A 76 -10.28 -7.75 36.74
C SER A 76 -11.30 -8.80 36.25
N ASP A 77 -11.96 -8.55 35.12
CA ASP A 77 -12.94 -9.47 34.56
C ASP A 77 -12.28 -10.51 33.64
N TYR A 78 -12.28 -11.75 34.06
CA TYR A 78 -11.71 -12.85 33.29
C TYR A 78 -12.37 -13.04 31.91
N GLN A 79 -13.67 -12.84 31.79
CA GLN A 79 -14.36 -12.96 30.50
C GLN A 79 -13.92 -11.84 29.52
N GLU A 80 -13.68 -10.65 30.05
CA GLU A 80 -13.16 -9.54 29.28
C GLU A 80 -11.71 -9.81 28.83
N MET A 81 -10.87 -10.39 29.71
CA MET A 81 -9.50 -10.79 29.34
C MET A 81 -9.47 -11.81 28.22
N GLU A 82 -10.29 -12.86 28.29
CA GLU A 82 -10.38 -13.89 27.25
C GLU A 82 -10.86 -13.29 25.91
N LYS A 83 -11.79 -12.38 25.94
CA LYS A 83 -12.24 -11.65 24.76
C LYS A 83 -11.13 -10.80 24.12
N GLU A 84 -10.36 -10.08 24.94
CA GLU A 84 -9.23 -9.30 24.47
C GLU A 84 -8.11 -10.21 23.94
N LYS A 85 -7.85 -11.34 24.59
CA LYS A 85 -6.89 -12.35 24.09
C LYS A 85 -7.31 -12.87 22.71
N LYS A 86 -8.58 -13.20 22.51
CA LYS A 86 -9.10 -13.61 21.20
C LYS A 86 -8.89 -12.53 20.13
N ARG A 87 -9.07 -11.26 20.46
CA ARG A 87 -8.80 -10.12 19.55
C ARG A 87 -7.31 -10.04 19.16
N ILE A 88 -6.41 -10.32 20.11
CA ILE A 88 -4.97 -10.38 19.84
C ILE A 88 -4.67 -11.50 18.83
N ASP A 89 -5.20 -12.70 19.06
CA ASP A 89 -4.96 -13.86 18.20
C ASP A 89 -5.50 -13.62 16.78
N GLU A 90 -6.69 -13.05 16.65
CA GLU A 90 -7.27 -12.67 15.34
C GLU A 90 -6.47 -11.58 14.63
N ALA A 91 -5.99 -10.57 15.35
CA ALA A 91 -5.18 -9.49 14.77
C ALA A 91 -3.82 -10.01 14.28
N ARG A 92 -3.19 -10.92 15.01
CA ARG A 92 -1.95 -11.60 14.59
C ARG A 92 -2.15 -12.43 13.34
N ALA A 93 -3.22 -13.22 13.27
CA ALA A 93 -3.54 -14.02 12.09
C ALA A 93 -3.72 -13.14 10.86
N ARG A 94 -4.52 -12.06 10.95
CA ARG A 94 -4.70 -11.09 9.85
C ARG A 94 -3.38 -10.44 9.44
N THR A 95 -2.53 -10.07 10.39
CA THR A 95 -1.22 -9.47 10.08
C THR A 95 -0.31 -10.45 9.36
N ALA A 96 -0.31 -11.72 9.75
CA ALA A 96 0.46 -12.76 9.07
C ALA A 96 -0.02 -12.98 7.62
N ASP A 97 -1.32 -12.99 7.38
CA ASP A 97 -1.90 -13.08 6.04
C ASP A 97 -1.52 -11.88 5.17
N ILE A 98 -1.54 -10.67 5.74
CA ILE A 98 -1.11 -9.45 5.05
C ILE A 98 0.37 -9.55 4.66
N TYR A 99 1.25 -9.97 5.57
CA TYR A 99 2.67 -10.13 5.25
C TYR A 99 2.90 -11.16 4.15
N ALA A 100 2.17 -12.28 4.16
CA ALA A 100 2.24 -13.29 3.11
C ALA A 100 1.77 -12.78 1.74
N GLN A 101 0.78 -11.89 1.71
CA GLN A 101 0.31 -11.23 0.48
C GLN A 101 1.33 -10.20 -0.02
N LEU A 102 1.89 -9.38 0.87
CA LEU A 102 2.94 -8.41 0.54
C LEU A 102 4.20 -9.11 0.02
N GLU A 103 4.58 -10.23 0.59
CA GLU A 103 5.74 -11.02 0.14
C GLU A 103 5.59 -11.50 -1.32
N LYS A 104 4.37 -11.84 -1.74
CA LYS A 104 4.05 -12.24 -3.12
C LYS A 104 4.00 -11.04 -4.08
N SER A 105 3.61 -9.87 -3.61
CA SER A 105 3.35 -8.69 -4.45
C SER A 105 4.52 -7.70 -4.51
N ILE A 106 5.45 -7.72 -3.55
CA ILE A 106 6.63 -6.85 -3.54
C ILE A 106 7.75 -7.50 -4.34
N HIS A 107 8.13 -6.85 -5.45
CA HIS A 107 9.15 -7.36 -6.36
C HIS A 107 10.49 -6.62 -6.26
N THR A 108 10.52 -5.40 -5.69
CA THR A 108 11.76 -4.64 -5.53
C THR A 108 12.63 -5.21 -4.42
N PRO A 109 13.97 -5.27 -4.61
CA PRO A 109 14.89 -5.77 -3.56
C PRO A 109 14.78 -4.97 -2.25
N GLU A 110 14.68 -3.64 -2.34
CA GLU A 110 14.55 -2.74 -1.20
C GLU A 110 13.24 -2.99 -0.43
N GLY A 111 12.13 -3.18 -1.15
CA GLY A 111 10.84 -3.48 -0.55
C GLY A 111 10.83 -4.81 0.18
N ARG A 112 11.45 -5.84 -0.39
CA ARG A 112 11.61 -7.15 0.25
C ARG A 112 12.47 -7.08 1.51
N ASP A 113 13.59 -6.37 1.47
CA ASP A 113 14.45 -6.17 2.63
C ASP A 113 13.71 -5.46 3.75
N LEU A 114 12.95 -4.41 3.44
CA LEU A 114 12.12 -3.71 4.42
C LEU A 114 11.03 -4.61 5.02
N LEU A 115 10.33 -5.41 4.21
CA LEU A 115 9.32 -6.34 4.70
C LEU A 115 9.93 -7.39 5.63
N GLN A 116 11.08 -7.97 5.28
CA GLN A 116 11.76 -8.93 6.12
C GLN A 116 12.20 -8.33 7.46
N LYS A 117 12.66 -7.08 7.48
CA LYS A 117 12.98 -6.35 8.72
C LYS A 117 11.74 -6.15 9.60
N VAL A 118 10.59 -5.83 9.01
CA VAL A 118 9.31 -5.70 9.75
C VAL A 118 8.89 -7.04 10.35
N ILE A 119 8.94 -8.13 9.57
CA ILE A 119 8.61 -9.47 10.04
C ILE A 119 9.55 -9.88 11.17
N ALA A 120 10.85 -9.68 11.01
CA ALA A 120 11.83 -10.00 12.06
C ALA A 120 11.60 -9.18 13.35
N ALA A 121 11.26 -7.90 13.24
CA ALA A 121 10.96 -7.04 14.38
C ALA A 121 9.65 -7.42 15.09
N SER A 122 8.70 -8.06 14.41
CA SER A 122 7.44 -8.51 15.01
C SER A 122 7.61 -9.68 15.96
N VAL A 123 8.64 -10.52 15.78
CA VAL A 123 8.88 -11.71 16.63
C VAL A 123 9.11 -11.35 18.10
N PRO A 124 10.10 -10.51 18.47
CA PRO A 124 10.29 -10.12 19.86
C PRO A 124 9.10 -9.35 20.43
N TYR A 125 8.39 -8.57 19.60
CA TYR A 125 7.18 -7.88 20.01
C TYR A 125 6.08 -8.87 20.42
N TYR A 126 5.83 -9.92 19.64
CA TYR A 126 4.84 -10.94 19.98
C TYR A 126 5.23 -11.75 21.20
N THR A 127 6.52 -12.07 21.36
CA THR A 127 7.02 -12.74 22.57
C THR A 127 6.78 -11.91 23.83
N ALA A 128 7.05 -10.60 23.78
CA ALA A 128 6.78 -9.69 24.89
C ALA A 128 5.27 -9.57 25.18
N THR A 129 4.45 -9.53 24.13
CA THR A 129 2.99 -9.50 24.21
C THR A 129 2.45 -10.76 24.89
N ASP A 130 2.93 -11.96 24.51
CA ASP A 130 2.51 -13.23 25.09
C ASP A 130 2.84 -13.30 26.59
N LYS A 131 4.02 -12.80 26.94
CA LYS A 131 4.41 -12.70 28.36
C LYS A 131 3.50 -11.77 29.15
N ALA A 132 3.16 -10.59 28.58
CA ALA A 132 2.27 -9.65 29.24
C ALA A 132 0.84 -10.19 29.38
N VAL A 133 0.31 -10.87 28.37
CA VAL A 133 -1.01 -11.55 28.42
C VAL A 133 -1.00 -12.65 29.47
N SER A 134 0.03 -13.51 29.52
CA SER A 134 0.12 -14.59 30.49
C SER A 134 0.19 -14.08 31.93
N LEU A 135 0.91 -12.99 32.18
CA LEU A 135 0.99 -12.37 33.51
C LEU A 135 -0.36 -11.75 33.91
N GLY A 136 -1.05 -11.08 32.97
CA GLY A 136 -2.39 -10.53 33.24
C GLY A 136 -3.41 -11.61 33.62
N LEU A 137 -3.43 -12.71 32.87
CA LEU A 137 -4.33 -13.85 33.17
C LEU A 137 -3.96 -14.56 34.47
N ALA A 138 -2.65 -14.68 34.81
CA ALA A 138 -2.20 -15.31 36.02
C ALA A 138 -2.52 -14.51 37.30
N HIS A 139 -2.53 -13.19 37.21
CA HIS A 139 -2.87 -12.31 38.35
C HIS A 139 -4.30 -12.51 38.85
N GLN A 140 -5.21 -12.92 38.00
CA GLN A 140 -6.58 -13.30 38.38
C GLN A 140 -6.72 -14.70 38.98
N ALA A 141 -5.79 -15.60 38.65
CA ALA A 141 -5.79 -16.95 39.25
C ALA A 141 -5.37 -16.95 40.75
N ASP A 142 -4.63 -15.93 41.18
CA ASP A 142 -4.20 -15.77 42.59
C ASP A 142 -5.23 -15.04 43.46
N GLU A 143 -6.25 -14.38 42.86
CA GLU A 143 -7.34 -13.70 43.57
C GLU A 143 -8.61 -14.56 43.73
N ALA A 144 -8.71 -15.73 43.08
CA ALA A 144 -9.83 -16.67 43.10
C ALA A 144 -9.60 -17.85 44.04
#